data_7a9dd9f6573abb32ddb0bef04d6d4c55
#
_entry.id   7a9dd9f6573abb32ddb0bef04d6d4c55
#
_cell.length_a   1.000
_cell.length_b   1.000
_cell.length_c   1.000
_cell.angle_alpha   90.00
_cell.angle_beta   90.00
_cell.angle_gamma   90.00
#
_symmetry.space_group_name_H-M   'P 1'
#
loop_
_entity.id
_entity.type
_entity.pdbx_description
1 polymer ?
#
loop_
_entity_poly.entity_id
_entity_poly.type
_entity_poly.pdbx_seq_one_letter_code
_entity_poly.pdbx_strand_id
1 'polypeptide(L)'
;SSKLQINNSQIYNSSNFGVLGRATAITAENLVINKSGQSSFAATYGGNYNVTHSTIANYWINSFRQFPALLLNNFITDSDQNIIPNNLNSANFTNCIIYGNDNPELLLDQIPEADFNFKFKNCLLLFNDPNNNFTGPYYNFNDIDFYENMLFNLDPEFHDPQQNKLQIPLTSPAAGQGTNAGSLGSDIRQISRPSPSDIGAYNAVDLEN
;
A
#
# COMPACT_ATOMS: atom_id res chain seq x y z
N SER A 1 16.97 9.55 8.82
CA SER A 1 17.01 9.70 7.34
C SER A 1 16.66 8.39 6.68
N SER A 2 15.94 8.43 5.55
CA SER A 2 15.64 7.21 4.77
C SER A 2 16.93 6.59 4.26
N LYS A 3 17.02 5.26 4.31
CA LYS A 3 18.12 4.50 3.69
C LYS A 3 17.88 4.29 2.19
N LEU A 4 16.59 4.28 1.77
CA LEU A 4 16.17 4.14 0.38
C LEU A 4 15.07 5.16 0.07
N GLN A 5 15.19 5.83 -1.06
CA GLN A 5 14.15 6.67 -1.64
C GLN A 5 13.73 6.10 -2.99
N ILE A 6 12.43 5.94 -3.20
CA ILE A 6 11.85 5.42 -4.44
C ILE A 6 10.83 6.44 -4.93
N ASN A 7 11.19 7.20 -5.96
CA ASN A 7 10.29 8.21 -6.52
C ASN A 7 10.02 7.94 -8.00
N ASN A 8 8.79 8.22 -8.45
CA ASN A 8 8.39 8.13 -9.85
C ASN A 8 8.80 6.80 -10.51
N SER A 9 8.53 5.69 -9.82
CA SER A 9 9.02 4.37 -10.20
C SER A 9 7.89 3.38 -10.42
N GLN A 10 8.10 2.43 -11.34
CA GLN A 10 7.17 1.34 -11.63
C GLN A 10 7.89 0.00 -11.45
N ILE A 11 7.28 -0.92 -10.68
CA ILE A 11 7.81 -2.25 -10.39
C ILE A 11 6.74 -3.28 -10.76
N TYR A 12 7.02 -4.13 -11.73
CA TYR A 12 6.06 -5.08 -12.25
C TYR A 12 6.63 -6.50 -12.38
N ASN A 13 5.75 -7.48 -12.27
CA ASN A 13 6.03 -8.89 -12.56
C ASN A 13 7.18 -9.48 -11.72
N SER A 14 7.23 -9.12 -10.44
CA SER A 14 8.18 -9.71 -9.49
C SER A 14 7.74 -11.13 -9.12
N SER A 15 8.62 -12.12 -9.23
CA SER A 15 8.29 -13.51 -8.87
C SER A 15 8.03 -13.71 -7.37
N ASN A 16 8.46 -12.76 -6.55
CA ASN A 16 8.28 -12.78 -5.10
C ASN A 16 7.72 -11.42 -4.64
N PHE A 17 8.49 -10.56 -4.01
CA PHE A 17 8.05 -9.24 -3.55
C PHE A 17 8.35 -8.14 -4.58
N GLY A 18 7.47 -7.16 -4.71
CA GLY A 18 7.75 -5.95 -5.47
C GLY A 18 8.77 -5.08 -4.74
N VAL A 19 8.47 -4.70 -3.51
CA VAL A 19 9.38 -4.04 -2.56
C VAL A 19 9.39 -4.84 -1.27
N LEU A 20 10.57 -5.25 -0.81
CA LEU A 20 10.78 -5.87 0.51
C LEU A 20 11.68 -4.97 1.34
N GLY A 21 11.11 -4.32 2.34
CA GLY A 21 11.83 -3.65 3.42
C GLY A 21 11.98 -4.59 4.61
N ARG A 22 13.20 -4.73 5.16
CA ARG A 22 13.46 -5.54 6.34
C ARG A 22 14.34 -4.77 7.30
N ALA A 23 13.82 -4.41 8.49
CA ALA A 23 14.52 -3.61 9.48
C ALA A 23 15.18 -2.36 8.86
N THR A 24 14.47 -1.64 8.00
CA THR A 24 15.05 -0.57 7.19
C THR A 24 14.21 0.71 7.20
N ALA A 25 14.63 1.73 6.46
CA ALA A 25 13.90 2.97 6.30
C ALA A 25 13.70 3.27 4.80
N ILE A 26 12.43 3.31 4.35
CA ILE A 26 12.05 3.58 2.98
C ILE A 26 11.12 4.79 2.93
N THR A 27 11.41 5.74 2.05
CA THR A 27 10.47 6.77 1.62
C THR A 27 10.15 6.56 0.16
N ALA A 28 8.87 6.50 -0.18
CA ALA A 28 8.42 6.33 -1.56
C ALA A 28 7.32 7.34 -1.91
N GLU A 29 7.39 7.87 -3.13
CA GLU A 29 6.33 8.70 -3.69
C GLU A 29 6.17 8.44 -5.19
N ASN A 30 4.92 8.44 -5.66
CA ASN A 30 4.59 8.08 -7.04
C ASN A 30 5.16 6.71 -7.42
N LEU A 31 5.03 5.73 -6.51
CA LEU A 31 5.44 4.36 -6.73
C LEU A 31 4.24 3.54 -7.22
N VAL A 32 4.42 2.82 -8.31
CA VAL A 32 3.45 1.86 -8.83
C VAL A 32 4.03 0.46 -8.72
N ILE A 33 3.32 -0.44 -8.05
CA ILE A 33 3.69 -1.85 -7.97
C ILE A 33 2.51 -2.69 -8.44
N ASN A 34 2.78 -3.73 -9.24
CA ASN A 34 1.76 -4.69 -9.63
C ASN A 34 2.37 -6.06 -9.97
N LYS A 35 1.56 -7.11 -9.84
CA LYS A 35 1.91 -8.47 -10.20
C LYS A 35 3.14 -9.00 -9.48
N SER A 36 3.03 -9.11 -8.17
CA SER A 36 4.04 -9.73 -7.31
C SER A 36 3.56 -11.10 -6.83
N GLY A 37 4.41 -12.12 -6.93
CA GLY A 37 4.08 -13.50 -6.55
C GLY A 37 3.83 -13.69 -5.05
N GLN A 38 4.23 -12.70 -4.25
CA GLN A 38 3.88 -12.53 -2.83
C GLN A 38 3.30 -11.12 -2.65
N SER A 39 3.75 -10.34 -1.67
CA SER A 39 3.26 -8.96 -1.50
C SER A 39 3.89 -7.99 -2.50
N SER A 40 3.11 -7.03 -2.94
CA SER A 40 3.63 -5.90 -3.73
C SER A 40 4.53 -5.01 -2.88
N PHE A 41 4.12 -4.71 -1.64
CA PHE A 41 4.96 -4.01 -0.67
C PHE A 41 4.94 -4.76 0.66
N ALA A 42 6.10 -5.18 1.15
CA ALA A 42 6.27 -5.83 2.43
C ALA A 42 7.26 -5.05 3.30
N ALA A 43 6.77 -4.56 4.45
CA ALA A 43 7.56 -3.95 5.51
C ALA A 43 7.69 -4.98 6.64
N THR A 44 8.79 -5.72 6.65
CA THR A 44 8.99 -6.84 7.57
C THR A 44 10.08 -6.56 8.58
N TYR A 45 9.97 -7.21 9.75
CA TYR A 45 10.92 -7.04 10.83
C TYR A 45 11.10 -5.57 11.19
N GLY A 46 9.99 -4.84 11.35
CA GLY A 46 9.99 -3.44 11.75
C GLY A 46 10.66 -2.46 10.78
N GLY A 47 11.00 -1.28 11.28
CA GLY A 47 11.63 -0.22 10.50
C GLY A 47 10.83 1.07 10.43
N ASN A 48 11.08 1.88 9.38
CA ASN A 48 10.42 3.17 9.16
C ASN A 48 10.02 3.32 7.70
N TYR A 49 8.74 3.52 7.44
CA TYR A 49 8.20 3.60 6.09
C TYR A 49 7.33 4.84 5.93
N ASN A 50 7.53 5.58 4.85
CA ASN A 50 6.67 6.69 4.47
C ASN A 50 6.37 6.59 2.98
N VAL A 51 5.13 6.30 2.65
CA VAL A 51 4.69 6.04 1.28
C VAL A 51 3.54 7.00 0.94
N THR A 52 3.74 7.80 -0.11
CA THR A 52 2.79 8.84 -0.48
C THR A 52 2.41 8.69 -1.96
N HIS A 53 1.16 8.97 -2.29
CA HIS A 53 0.66 8.96 -3.67
C HIS A 53 1.12 7.73 -4.46
N SER A 54 0.95 6.55 -3.89
CA SER A 54 1.44 5.31 -4.51
C SER A 54 0.29 4.33 -4.79
N THR A 55 0.47 3.52 -5.82
CA THR A 55 -0.47 2.45 -6.18
C THR A 55 0.20 1.10 -5.91
N ILE A 56 -0.18 0.48 -4.80
CA ILE A 56 0.29 -0.84 -4.37
C ILE A 56 -0.77 -1.85 -4.78
N ALA A 57 -0.74 -2.25 -6.05
CA ALA A 57 -1.69 -3.20 -6.60
C ALA A 57 -1.07 -4.61 -6.69
N ASN A 58 -1.90 -5.65 -6.64
CA ASN A 58 -1.42 -7.00 -6.90
C ASN A 58 -2.43 -7.86 -7.67
N TYR A 59 -2.33 -7.84 -8.98
CA TYR A 59 -3.10 -8.65 -9.91
C TYR A 59 -2.32 -9.87 -10.44
N TRP A 60 -1.60 -10.55 -9.53
CA TRP A 60 -0.85 -11.77 -9.83
C TRP A 60 -1.77 -12.95 -10.13
N ILE A 61 -1.52 -13.66 -11.23
CA ILE A 61 -2.34 -14.80 -11.69
C ILE A 61 -1.51 -16.06 -12.00
N ASN A 62 -0.17 -16.01 -11.89
CA ASN A 62 0.69 -17.09 -12.35
C ASN A 62 0.81 -18.25 -11.34
N SER A 63 0.50 -18.00 -10.07
CA SER A 63 0.51 -19.01 -9.01
C SER A 63 -0.34 -18.55 -7.82
N PHE A 64 -0.54 -19.43 -6.85
CA PHE A 64 -1.12 -19.05 -5.56
C PHE A 64 -0.24 -18.02 -4.85
N ARG A 65 -0.86 -16.98 -4.32
CA ARG A 65 -0.24 -15.92 -3.54
C ARG A 65 -0.55 -16.12 -2.06
N GLN A 66 0.47 -16.18 -1.23
CA GLN A 66 0.31 -16.42 0.21
C GLN A 66 -0.01 -15.15 1.00
N PHE A 67 0.50 -14.00 0.54
CA PHE A 67 0.37 -12.72 1.24
C PHE A 67 -0.40 -11.69 0.41
N PRO A 68 -1.09 -10.73 1.08
CA PRO A 68 -1.79 -9.65 0.41
C PRO A 68 -0.85 -8.66 -0.27
N ALA A 69 -1.40 -7.68 -1.01
CA ALA A 69 -0.62 -6.63 -1.67
C ALA A 69 0.28 -5.88 -0.69
N LEU A 70 -0.20 -5.58 0.52
CA LEU A 70 0.55 -4.90 1.57
C LEU A 70 0.66 -5.77 2.83
N LEU A 71 1.91 -5.99 3.27
CA LEU A 71 2.24 -6.69 4.52
C LEU A 71 3.04 -5.76 5.44
N LEU A 72 2.61 -5.59 6.68
CA LEU A 72 3.36 -4.97 7.77
C LEU A 72 3.62 -5.99 8.88
N ASN A 73 4.87 -6.10 9.34
CA ASN A 73 5.27 -7.07 10.35
C ASN A 73 6.39 -6.52 11.25
N ASN A 74 6.40 -6.85 12.55
CA ASN A 74 7.39 -6.38 13.53
C ASN A 74 8.25 -7.47 14.16
N PHE A 75 8.33 -8.66 13.55
CA PHE A 75 9.16 -9.76 14.03
C PHE A 75 9.70 -10.62 12.88
N ILE A 76 10.61 -11.51 13.21
CA ILE A 76 11.01 -12.66 12.37
C ILE A 76 11.05 -13.91 13.23
N THR A 77 11.03 -15.06 12.58
CA THR A 77 11.32 -16.36 13.21
C THR A 77 12.67 -16.84 12.72
N ASP A 78 13.57 -17.19 13.62
CA ASP A 78 14.88 -17.74 13.27
C ASP A 78 14.82 -19.24 12.94
N SER A 79 15.98 -19.86 12.65
CA SER A 79 16.08 -21.29 12.33
C SER A 79 15.68 -22.22 13.47
N ASP A 80 15.78 -21.74 14.71
CA ASP A 80 15.46 -22.49 15.93
C ASP A 80 14.00 -22.25 16.38
N GLN A 81 13.20 -21.60 15.54
CA GLN A 81 11.80 -21.21 15.79
C GLN A 81 11.64 -20.14 16.89
N ASN A 82 12.70 -19.43 17.27
CA ASN A 82 12.57 -18.31 18.18
C ASN A 82 12.02 -17.07 17.45
N ILE A 83 11.09 -16.39 18.11
CA ILE A 83 10.55 -15.11 17.63
C ILE A 83 11.51 -14.00 18.05
N ILE A 84 11.97 -13.21 17.08
CA ILE A 84 12.86 -12.08 17.30
C ILE A 84 12.09 -10.80 16.97
N PRO A 85 11.72 -9.99 17.99
CA PRO A 85 11.00 -8.73 17.79
C PRO A 85 11.90 -7.62 17.24
N ASN A 86 11.31 -6.68 16.50
CA ASN A 86 11.96 -5.42 16.15
C ASN A 86 10.89 -4.35 15.88
N ASN A 87 11.07 -3.15 16.40
CA ASN A 87 10.08 -2.09 16.34
C ASN A 87 9.75 -1.66 14.91
N LEU A 88 8.47 -1.68 14.56
CA LEU A 88 7.93 -0.90 13.47
C LEU A 88 7.67 0.51 14.02
N ASN A 89 8.70 1.38 13.90
CA ASN A 89 8.64 2.72 14.49
C ASN A 89 7.64 3.62 13.79
N SER A 90 7.48 3.45 12.47
CA SER A 90 6.44 4.12 11.69
C SER A 90 6.22 3.43 10.35
N ALA A 91 4.96 3.30 9.94
CA ALA A 91 4.57 2.89 8.59
C ALA A 91 3.39 3.77 8.13
N ASN A 92 3.71 4.91 7.51
CA ASN A 92 2.72 5.89 7.08
C ASN A 92 2.43 5.74 5.59
N PHE A 93 1.14 5.60 5.27
CA PHE A 93 0.63 5.54 3.90
C PHE A 93 -0.35 6.68 3.70
N THR A 94 -0.05 7.59 2.78
CA THR A 94 -0.91 8.75 2.49
C THR A 94 -1.26 8.81 1.01
N ASN A 95 -2.52 8.98 0.69
CA ASN A 95 -3.00 9.02 -0.70
C ASN A 95 -2.62 7.77 -1.51
N CYS A 96 -2.73 6.57 -0.92
CA CYS A 96 -2.35 5.34 -1.57
C CYS A 96 -3.57 4.50 -1.98
N ILE A 97 -3.47 3.80 -3.11
CA ILE A 97 -4.39 2.72 -3.48
C ILE A 97 -3.73 1.39 -3.12
N ILE A 98 -4.39 0.58 -2.28
CA ILE A 98 -3.98 -0.78 -1.93
C ILE A 98 -5.08 -1.73 -2.40
N TYR A 99 -4.83 -2.44 -3.50
CA TYR A 99 -5.87 -3.18 -4.19
C TYR A 99 -5.32 -4.40 -4.95
N GLY A 100 -6.19 -5.33 -5.33
CA GLY A 100 -5.75 -6.49 -6.10
C GLY A 100 -6.87 -7.49 -6.38
N ASN A 101 -6.48 -8.71 -6.72
CA ASN A 101 -7.41 -9.80 -7.01
C ASN A 101 -7.63 -10.77 -5.84
N ASP A 102 -6.93 -10.59 -4.74
CA ASP A 102 -7.20 -11.30 -3.47
C ASP A 102 -7.90 -10.38 -2.47
N ASN A 103 -8.48 -10.96 -1.45
CA ASN A 103 -9.16 -10.24 -0.37
C ASN A 103 -8.95 -10.97 0.97
N PRO A 104 -8.42 -10.27 1.98
CA PRO A 104 -8.05 -8.85 2.01
C PRO A 104 -6.68 -8.57 1.36
N GLU A 105 -6.43 -7.29 1.00
CA GLU A 105 -5.14 -6.85 0.44
C GLU A 105 -4.23 -6.15 1.46
N LEU A 106 -4.52 -6.31 2.75
CA LEU A 106 -3.70 -5.85 3.87
C LEU A 106 -3.55 -6.96 4.92
N LEU A 107 -2.31 -7.19 5.38
CA LEU A 107 -2.03 -8.00 6.56
C LEU A 107 -1.18 -7.20 7.55
N LEU A 108 -1.66 -7.11 8.78
CA LEU A 108 -0.98 -6.55 9.95
C LEU A 108 -0.59 -7.72 10.88
N ASP A 109 0.63 -8.19 10.72
CA ASP A 109 1.17 -9.36 11.43
C ASP A 109 2.13 -8.91 12.51
N GLN A 110 1.68 -8.88 13.76
CA GLN A 110 2.42 -8.26 14.85
C GLN A 110 2.48 -9.12 16.12
N ILE A 111 3.49 -8.85 16.92
CA ILE A 111 3.63 -9.35 18.28
C ILE A 111 3.75 -8.18 19.27
N PRO A 112 3.31 -8.36 20.52
CA PRO A 112 3.26 -7.26 21.51
C PRO A 112 4.64 -6.86 22.08
N GLU A 113 5.68 -7.66 21.85
CA GLU A 113 7.04 -7.44 22.38
C GLU A 113 7.81 -6.33 21.67
N ALA A 114 7.26 -5.78 20.57
CA ALA A 114 7.84 -4.66 19.82
C ALA A 114 6.77 -3.66 19.41
N ASP A 115 7.15 -2.40 19.26
CA ASP A 115 6.26 -1.36 18.78
C ASP A 115 5.72 -1.69 17.39
N PHE A 116 4.44 -1.34 17.16
CA PHE A 116 3.77 -1.52 15.88
C PHE A 116 2.98 -0.26 15.51
N ASN A 117 3.70 0.76 15.02
CA ASN A 117 3.14 2.07 14.71
C ASN A 117 2.91 2.22 13.20
N PHE A 118 1.67 2.46 12.83
CA PHE A 118 1.30 2.71 11.43
C PHE A 118 0.17 3.72 11.33
N LYS A 119 0.00 4.33 10.15
CA LYS A 119 -1.14 5.16 9.81
C LYS A 119 -1.46 5.11 8.32
N PHE A 120 -2.74 4.96 8.01
CA PHE A 120 -3.29 5.17 6.69
C PHE A 120 -4.10 6.45 6.66
N LYS A 121 -3.86 7.31 5.68
CA LYS A 121 -4.58 8.57 5.51
C LYS A 121 -4.96 8.79 4.04
N ASN A 122 -6.23 9.10 3.78
CA ASN A 122 -6.73 9.32 2.42
C ASN A 122 -6.35 8.14 1.50
N CYS A 123 -6.55 6.90 1.93
CA CYS A 123 -6.22 5.72 1.13
C CYS A 123 -7.48 4.97 0.70
N LEU A 124 -7.39 4.29 -0.45
CA LEU A 124 -8.38 3.34 -0.91
C LEU A 124 -7.82 1.92 -0.69
N LEU A 125 -8.55 1.11 0.08
CA LEU A 125 -8.12 -0.22 0.52
C LEU A 125 -9.18 -1.28 0.22
N LEU A 126 -8.76 -2.38 -0.43
CA LEU A 126 -9.58 -3.59 -0.51
C LEU A 126 -9.41 -4.42 0.76
N PHE A 127 -10.43 -4.41 1.60
CA PHE A 127 -10.48 -5.20 2.83
C PHE A 127 -11.91 -5.58 3.15
N ASN A 128 -12.32 -6.78 2.79
CA ASN A 128 -13.64 -7.30 3.13
C ASN A 128 -13.48 -8.59 3.95
N ASP A 129 -13.96 -8.57 5.18
CA ASP A 129 -13.89 -9.69 6.13
C ASP A 129 -15.30 -10.15 6.56
N PRO A 130 -16.06 -10.82 5.69
CA PRO A 130 -17.43 -11.22 5.99
C PRO A 130 -17.52 -12.26 7.11
N ASN A 131 -16.42 -12.94 7.41
CA ASN A 131 -16.37 -13.99 8.42
C ASN A 131 -15.79 -13.53 9.77
N ASN A 132 -15.43 -12.25 9.91
CA ASN A 132 -14.81 -11.69 11.10
C ASN A 132 -13.52 -12.45 11.53
N ASN A 133 -12.65 -12.76 10.58
CA ASN A 133 -11.38 -13.42 10.85
C ASN A 133 -10.32 -12.46 11.42
N PHE A 134 -10.48 -11.16 11.19
CA PHE A 134 -9.54 -10.10 11.59
C PHE A 134 -10.15 -9.27 12.72
N THR A 135 -10.01 -9.76 13.96
CA THR A 135 -10.65 -9.17 15.16
C THR A 135 -9.68 -8.40 16.07
N GLY A 136 -8.42 -8.30 15.71
CA GLY A 136 -7.43 -7.56 16.50
C GLY A 136 -7.69 -6.05 16.52
N PRO A 137 -7.15 -5.32 17.53
CA PRO A 137 -7.41 -3.88 17.72
C PRO A 137 -6.98 -3.04 16.52
N TYR A 138 -5.96 -3.47 15.78
CA TYR A 138 -5.47 -2.78 14.59
C TYR A 138 -6.39 -2.92 13.36
N TYR A 139 -7.40 -3.79 13.39
CA TYR A 139 -8.43 -3.91 12.35
C TYR A 139 -9.71 -3.15 12.69
N ASN A 140 -9.68 -2.27 13.70
CA ASN A 140 -10.75 -1.31 13.93
C ASN A 140 -10.60 -0.12 12.97
N PHE A 141 -11.19 -0.21 11.79
CA PHE A 141 -11.10 0.82 10.75
C PHE A 141 -11.80 2.15 11.09
N ASN A 142 -12.49 2.23 12.23
CA ASN A 142 -13.06 3.49 12.76
C ASN A 142 -12.07 4.21 13.69
N ASP A 143 -10.94 3.62 14.01
CA ASP A 143 -9.93 4.24 14.86
C ASP A 143 -9.12 5.25 14.05
N ILE A 144 -9.35 6.54 14.34
CA ILE A 144 -8.72 7.64 13.62
C ILE A 144 -7.21 7.76 13.89
N ASP A 145 -6.69 7.12 14.92
CA ASP A 145 -5.25 7.08 15.18
C ASP A 145 -4.53 6.23 14.12
N PHE A 146 -5.20 5.22 13.58
CA PHE A 146 -4.67 4.33 12.53
C PHE A 146 -5.22 4.63 11.14
N TYR A 147 -6.47 5.07 11.02
CA TYR A 147 -7.19 5.20 9.75
C TYR A 147 -7.90 6.56 9.65
N GLU A 148 -7.49 7.39 8.73
CA GLU A 148 -8.04 8.74 8.55
C GLU A 148 -8.51 8.94 7.11
N ASN A 149 -9.78 9.28 6.92
CA ASN A 149 -10.40 9.54 5.61
C ASN A 149 -10.19 8.38 4.62
N MET A 150 -10.53 7.18 5.03
CA MET A 150 -10.35 5.97 4.22
C MET A 150 -11.53 5.69 3.30
N LEU A 151 -11.23 5.13 2.14
CA LEU A 151 -12.20 4.50 1.24
C LEU A 151 -11.99 2.99 1.26
N PHE A 152 -13.06 2.23 1.53
CA PHE A 152 -12.97 0.77 1.62
C PHE A 152 -13.81 0.09 0.54
N ASN A 153 -13.25 -0.94 -0.07
CA ASN A 153 -13.96 -1.87 -0.95
C ASN A 153 -14.65 -1.22 -2.16
N LEU A 154 -14.17 -0.04 -2.58
CA LEU A 154 -14.59 0.60 -3.82
C LEU A 154 -13.61 0.23 -4.92
N ASP A 155 -14.11 -0.12 -6.11
CA ASP A 155 -13.25 -0.42 -7.25
C ASP A 155 -12.53 0.87 -7.71
N PRO A 156 -11.20 0.90 -7.77
CA PRO A 156 -10.48 2.04 -8.31
C PRO A 156 -10.67 2.25 -9.81
N GLU A 157 -11.32 1.31 -10.50
CA GLU A 157 -11.59 1.34 -11.95
C GLU A 157 -10.30 1.46 -12.79
N PHE A 158 -9.27 0.70 -12.44
CA PHE A 158 -8.02 0.70 -13.21
C PHE A 158 -8.26 0.37 -14.69
N HIS A 159 -7.59 1.09 -15.59
CA HIS A 159 -7.76 0.94 -17.03
C HIS A 159 -7.59 -0.52 -17.52
N ASP A 160 -6.46 -1.15 -17.20
CA ASP A 160 -6.18 -2.57 -17.49
C ASP A 160 -5.08 -3.10 -16.57
N PRO A 161 -5.42 -3.56 -15.36
CA PRO A 161 -4.43 -4.02 -14.38
C PRO A 161 -3.70 -5.29 -14.84
N GLN A 162 -4.28 -6.07 -15.76
CA GLN A 162 -3.61 -7.24 -16.34
C GLN A 162 -2.51 -6.85 -17.33
N GLN A 163 -2.50 -5.64 -17.86
CA GLN A 163 -1.45 -5.09 -18.70
C GLN A 163 -0.61 -4.03 -17.95
N ASN A 164 -0.70 -4.00 -16.61
CA ASN A 164 -0.02 -3.02 -15.76
C ASN A 164 -0.44 -1.56 -16.03
N LYS A 165 -1.62 -1.34 -16.59
CA LYS A 165 -2.19 -0.01 -16.81
C LYS A 165 -3.05 0.36 -15.61
N LEU A 166 -2.44 1.01 -14.62
CA LEU A 166 -3.07 1.35 -13.33
C LEU A 166 -3.48 2.84 -13.25
N GLN A 167 -3.71 3.47 -14.40
CA GLN A 167 -4.38 4.77 -14.48
C GLN A 167 -5.84 4.61 -14.05
N ILE A 168 -6.37 5.62 -13.38
CA ILE A 168 -7.76 5.68 -12.94
C ILE A 168 -8.55 6.67 -13.84
N PRO A 169 -9.83 6.40 -14.13
CA PRO A 169 -10.68 7.34 -14.84
C PRO A 169 -11.12 8.50 -13.95
N LEU A 170 -11.69 9.54 -14.57
CA LEU A 170 -12.30 10.67 -13.86
C LEU A 170 -13.49 10.25 -12.99
N THR A 171 -14.10 9.12 -13.28
CA THR A 171 -15.22 8.53 -12.51
C THR A 171 -14.78 7.72 -11.31
N SER A 172 -13.48 7.44 -11.18
CA SER A 172 -12.95 6.63 -10.09
C SER A 172 -13.29 7.22 -8.71
N PRO A 173 -13.67 6.38 -7.73
CA PRO A 173 -13.85 6.85 -6.36
C PRO A 173 -12.58 7.42 -5.72
N ALA A 174 -11.40 7.18 -6.30
CA ALA A 174 -10.12 7.72 -5.84
C ALA A 174 -9.84 9.14 -6.39
N ALA A 175 -10.62 9.62 -7.37
CA ALA A 175 -10.44 10.94 -7.98
C ALA A 175 -10.86 12.05 -6.99
N GLY A 176 -9.97 13.04 -6.78
CA GLY A 176 -10.23 14.20 -5.92
C GLY A 176 -10.37 13.89 -4.42
N GLN A 177 -9.95 12.72 -3.94
CA GLN A 177 -10.11 12.30 -2.54
C GLN A 177 -8.80 12.38 -1.72
N GLY A 178 -7.73 12.83 -2.33
CA GLY A 178 -6.43 12.95 -1.70
C GLY A 178 -6.17 14.34 -1.09
N THR A 179 -4.98 14.51 -0.56
CA THR A 179 -4.46 15.79 -0.05
C THR A 179 -3.14 16.13 -0.74
N ASN A 180 -2.91 17.42 -1.00
CA ASN A 180 -1.66 17.88 -1.60
C ASN A 180 -0.55 18.12 -0.56
N ALA A 181 -0.86 18.01 0.74
CA ALA A 181 0.11 18.24 1.80
C ALA A 181 1.22 17.18 1.78
N GLY A 182 2.48 17.62 1.67
CA GLY A 182 3.65 16.74 1.73
C GLY A 182 3.95 15.97 0.44
N SER A 183 3.32 16.31 -0.69
CA SER A 183 3.56 15.67 -1.98
C SER A 183 4.55 16.44 -2.86
N LEU A 184 5.13 15.75 -3.86
CA LEU A 184 5.99 16.35 -4.90
C LEU A 184 5.25 17.34 -5.83
N GLY A 185 3.93 17.41 -5.74
CA GLY A 185 3.10 18.33 -6.53
C GLY A 185 2.79 17.84 -7.95
N SER A 186 3.37 16.73 -8.40
CA SER A 186 3.06 16.11 -9.68
C SER A 186 2.85 14.59 -9.55
N ASP A 187 2.12 14.02 -10.47
CA ASP A 187 1.93 12.57 -10.57
C ASP A 187 3.16 11.87 -11.16
N ILE A 188 3.13 10.55 -11.29
CA ILE A 188 4.24 9.76 -11.85
C ILE A 188 4.57 10.12 -13.30
N ARG A 189 3.63 10.71 -14.04
CA ARG A 189 3.83 11.21 -15.42
C ARG A 189 4.31 12.67 -15.47
N GLN A 190 4.67 13.27 -14.32
CA GLN A 190 5.08 14.65 -14.16
C GLN A 190 3.96 15.68 -14.48
N ILE A 191 2.71 15.28 -14.39
CA ILE A 191 1.54 16.15 -14.53
C ILE A 191 1.19 16.71 -13.16
N SER A 192 1.02 18.02 -13.06
CA SER A 192 0.64 18.71 -11.80
C SER A 192 -0.61 18.06 -11.21
N ARG A 193 -0.58 17.79 -9.89
CA ARG A 193 -1.74 17.25 -9.20
C ARG A 193 -2.83 18.28 -9.05
N PRO A 194 -4.10 17.91 -9.22
CA PRO A 194 -5.23 18.79 -8.92
C PRO A 194 -5.31 19.08 -7.42
N SER A 195 -6.20 20.00 -7.05
CA SER A 195 -6.51 20.28 -5.64
C SER A 195 -8.03 20.24 -5.42
N PRO A 196 -8.54 19.27 -4.63
CA PRO A 196 -7.82 18.19 -3.95
C PRO A 196 -7.16 17.23 -4.95
N SER A 197 -6.09 16.53 -4.50
CA SER A 197 -5.38 15.58 -5.35
C SER A 197 -6.15 14.26 -5.49
N ASP A 198 -5.79 13.48 -6.50
CA ASP A 198 -6.27 12.12 -6.64
C ASP A 198 -5.46 11.17 -5.74
N ILE A 199 -6.09 10.09 -5.26
CA ILE A 199 -5.43 9.01 -4.55
C ILE A 199 -4.69 8.11 -5.55
N GLY A 200 -3.48 7.65 -5.18
CA GLY A 200 -2.64 6.81 -6.04
C GLY A 200 -1.55 7.59 -6.78
N ALA A 201 -0.78 6.84 -7.57
CA ALA A 201 0.40 7.37 -8.27
C ALA A 201 0.06 8.20 -9.52
N TYR A 202 -1.13 8.05 -10.07
CA TYR A 202 -1.60 8.74 -11.27
C TYR A 202 -2.69 9.76 -10.94
N ASN A 203 -2.68 10.89 -11.62
CA ASN A 203 -3.89 11.70 -11.72
C ASN A 203 -4.96 10.96 -12.53
N ALA A 204 -6.22 11.17 -12.17
CA ALA A 204 -7.35 10.67 -12.93
C ALA A 204 -7.38 11.28 -14.35
N VAL A 205 -7.74 10.47 -15.32
CA VAL A 205 -7.74 10.87 -16.74
C VAL A 205 -9.01 10.37 -17.44
N ASP A 206 -9.30 10.96 -18.59
CA ASP A 206 -10.24 10.37 -19.53
C ASP A 206 -9.58 9.16 -20.19
N LEU A 207 -10.16 7.97 -19.96
CA LEU A 207 -9.66 6.71 -20.52
C LEU A 207 -10.35 6.32 -21.85
N GLU A 208 -11.25 7.15 -22.39
CA GLU A 208 -12.03 6.83 -23.59
C GLU A 208 -11.25 7.03 -24.91
N ASN A 209 -9.91 7.06 -24.89
CA ASN A 209 -9.11 7.18 -26.11
C ASN A 209 -7.94 6.19 -26.16
#